data_5f231601abbe0fc4a73c24a62fa835a3
#
_entry.id   5f231601abbe0fc4a73c24a62fa835a3
#
_cell.length_a   1.000
_cell.length_b   1.000
_cell.length_c   1.000
_cell.angle_alpha   90.00
_cell.angle_beta   90.00
_cell.angle_gamma   90.00
#
_symmetry.space_group_name_H-M   'P 1'
#
loop_
_entity.id
_entity.type
_entity.pdbx_description
1 polymer ?
#
loop_
_entity_poly.entity_id
_entity_poly.type
_entity_poly.pdbx_seq_one_letter_code
_entity_poly.pdbx_strand_id
1 'polypeptide(L)'
;DKLEQRALSVAQMAAQFGMQAPTVASNVVPEPPAGETFRFFWNTPTVLSPHNPNIVWVGGNRLFKSLNRGDTYTMSPDLTRNLSRFTRPIMGVAGDAPMASKHDGVATTSVLTTVAESPVVPGIVWVGSNDGNLQISRDGGTTWKNVVANVKGVPDETFVSRVEPSH
;
A
#
# COMPACT_ATOMS: atom_id res chain seq x y z
N ASP A 1 23.60 3.12 -7.10
CA ASP A 1 22.69 1.99 -7.27
C ASP A 1 22.35 1.78 -8.74
N LYS A 2 22.10 0.52 -9.18
CA LYS A 2 21.94 0.16 -10.62
C LYS A 2 20.78 0.90 -11.31
N LEU A 3 19.77 1.34 -10.57
CA LEU A 3 18.65 2.11 -11.12
C LEU A 3 19.02 3.58 -11.35
N GLU A 4 19.79 4.18 -10.47
CA GLU A 4 20.31 5.54 -10.66
C GLU A 4 21.33 5.61 -11.79
N GLN A 5 22.17 4.59 -11.92
CA GLN A 5 23.11 4.47 -13.07
C GLN A 5 22.36 4.31 -14.40
N ARG A 6 21.21 3.61 -14.44
CA ARG A 6 20.36 3.52 -15.62
C ARG A 6 19.68 4.85 -15.95
N ALA A 7 19.18 5.58 -14.96
CA ALA A 7 18.57 6.88 -15.16
C ALA A 7 19.59 7.91 -15.69
N LEU A 8 20.81 7.90 -15.16
CA LEU A 8 21.92 8.72 -15.65
C LEU A 8 22.30 8.37 -17.10
N SER A 9 22.31 7.11 -17.47
CA SER A 9 22.63 6.68 -18.83
C SER A 9 21.57 7.10 -19.86
N VAL A 10 20.30 7.10 -19.49
CA VAL A 10 19.18 7.54 -20.35
C VAL A 10 19.21 9.06 -20.52
N ALA A 11 19.48 9.81 -19.44
CA ALA A 11 19.62 11.27 -19.50
C ALA A 11 20.83 11.70 -20.36
N GLN A 12 21.94 10.99 -20.26
CA GLN A 12 23.14 11.23 -21.08
C GLN A 12 22.89 10.93 -22.57
N MET A 13 22.19 9.85 -22.89
CA MET A 13 21.81 9.54 -24.29
C MET A 13 20.84 10.59 -24.83
N ALA A 14 19.85 10.99 -24.08
CA ALA A 14 18.91 12.02 -24.52
C ALA A 14 19.60 13.37 -24.82
N ALA A 15 20.57 13.78 -23.99
CA ALA A 15 21.36 14.99 -24.20
C ALA A 15 22.22 14.90 -25.48
N GLN A 16 22.75 13.71 -25.81
CA GLN A 16 23.58 13.47 -26.98
C GLN A 16 22.80 13.60 -28.30
N PHE A 17 21.49 13.33 -28.27
CA PHE A 17 20.59 13.45 -29.44
C PHE A 17 19.78 14.75 -29.45
N GLY A 18 20.07 15.72 -28.57
CA GLY A 18 19.33 16.98 -28.47
C GLY A 18 17.88 16.78 -28.04
N MET A 19 17.55 15.62 -27.49
CA MET A 19 16.24 15.32 -26.94
C MET A 19 16.21 15.76 -25.49
N GLN A 20 15.16 16.47 -25.09
CA GLN A 20 14.92 16.77 -23.69
C GLN A 20 14.74 15.43 -22.97
N ALA A 21 15.57 15.16 -21.95
CA ALA A 21 15.37 13.98 -21.12
C ALA A 21 13.90 13.96 -20.68
N PRO A 22 13.21 12.82 -20.78
CA PRO A 22 11.86 12.75 -20.25
C PRO A 22 11.94 13.18 -18.79
N THR A 23 11.27 14.27 -18.45
CA THR A 23 11.05 14.65 -17.07
C THR A 23 10.42 13.43 -16.42
N VAL A 24 11.17 12.74 -15.57
CA VAL A 24 10.61 11.70 -14.72
C VAL A 24 9.40 12.35 -14.08
N ALA A 25 8.21 11.87 -14.43
CA ALA A 25 6.99 12.38 -13.83
C ALA A 25 7.24 12.39 -12.33
N SER A 26 7.16 13.55 -11.70
CA SER A 26 7.28 13.69 -10.26
C SER A 26 6.39 12.62 -9.65
N ASN A 27 6.92 11.81 -8.74
CA ASN A 27 6.14 10.79 -8.08
C ASN A 27 4.87 11.45 -7.56
N VAL A 28 3.73 11.02 -8.11
CA VAL A 28 2.41 11.55 -7.76
C VAL A 28 2.08 11.27 -6.30
N VAL A 29 2.70 10.22 -5.76
CA VAL A 29 2.63 9.80 -4.36
C VAL A 29 3.64 10.64 -3.55
N PRO A 30 3.25 11.14 -2.35
CA PRO A 30 4.18 11.85 -1.48
C PRO A 30 5.42 11.00 -1.18
N GLU A 31 6.52 11.65 -0.89
CA GLU A 31 7.71 10.94 -0.43
C GLU A 31 7.45 10.26 0.94
N PRO A 32 8.05 9.10 1.18
CA PRO A 32 7.93 8.46 2.48
C PRO A 32 8.59 9.32 3.58
N PRO A 33 8.07 9.29 4.80
CA PRO A 33 8.72 9.91 5.94
C PRO A 33 10.16 9.41 6.12
N ALA A 34 11.02 10.23 6.71
CA ALA A 34 12.42 9.90 6.92
C ALA A 34 12.60 8.56 7.64
N GLY A 35 13.38 7.66 7.05
CA GLY A 35 13.62 6.32 7.58
C GLY A 35 12.53 5.28 7.28
N GLU A 36 11.48 5.66 6.54
CA GLU A 36 10.44 4.74 6.10
C GLU A 36 10.57 4.41 4.62
N THR A 37 10.00 3.28 4.24
CA THR A 37 9.86 2.86 2.85
C THR A 37 8.41 2.47 2.59
N PHE A 38 7.81 2.97 1.52
CA PHE A 38 6.50 2.51 1.12
C PHE A 38 6.55 1.08 0.62
N ARG A 39 5.57 0.30 1.04
CA ARG A 39 5.39 -1.08 0.65
C ARG A 39 4.07 -1.20 -0.10
N PHE A 40 4.10 -1.90 -1.23
CA PHE A 40 2.92 -2.15 -2.05
C PHE A 40 2.77 -3.64 -2.32
N PHE A 41 1.53 -4.08 -2.39
CA PHE A 41 1.23 -5.43 -2.82
C PHE A 41 1.39 -5.52 -4.34
N TRP A 42 1.74 -6.69 -4.86
CA TRP A 42 1.85 -6.86 -6.32
C TRP A 42 0.52 -6.56 -7.05
N ASN A 43 -0.60 -6.80 -6.40
CA ASN A 43 -1.94 -6.40 -6.82
C ASN A 43 -2.42 -5.27 -5.90
N THR A 44 -1.83 -4.11 -6.01
CA THR A 44 -2.14 -2.92 -5.21
C THR A 44 -3.60 -2.52 -5.35
N PRO A 45 -4.38 -2.49 -4.24
CA PRO A 45 -5.78 -2.12 -4.32
C PRO A 45 -5.91 -0.64 -4.70
N THR A 46 -6.63 -0.40 -5.79
CA THR A 46 -6.93 0.95 -6.30
C THR A 46 -8.42 1.05 -6.53
N VAL A 47 -9.07 2.04 -5.89
CA VAL A 47 -10.52 2.19 -5.88
C VAL A 47 -10.90 3.63 -6.17
N LEU A 48 -11.91 3.84 -7.01
CA LEU A 48 -12.57 5.12 -7.18
C LEU A 48 -13.70 5.25 -6.15
N SER A 49 -13.89 6.45 -5.61
CA SER A 49 -15.02 6.71 -4.73
C SER A 49 -16.34 6.56 -5.47
N PRO A 50 -17.33 5.82 -4.93
CA PRO A 50 -18.65 5.74 -5.54
C PRO A 50 -19.44 7.07 -5.46
N HIS A 51 -18.98 8.01 -4.62
CA HIS A 51 -19.66 9.29 -4.40
C HIS A 51 -19.06 10.45 -5.21
N ASN A 52 -17.76 10.34 -5.56
CA ASN A 52 -17.06 11.40 -6.29
C ASN A 52 -15.93 10.80 -7.15
N PRO A 53 -16.07 10.84 -8.49
CA PRO A 53 -15.09 10.25 -9.42
C PRO A 53 -13.72 10.95 -9.41
N ASN A 54 -13.58 12.08 -8.74
CA ASN A 54 -12.28 12.74 -8.55
C ASN A 54 -11.48 12.12 -7.39
N ILE A 55 -12.13 11.35 -6.51
CA ILE A 55 -11.47 10.71 -5.37
C ILE A 55 -10.96 9.34 -5.78
N VAL A 56 -9.65 9.16 -5.64
CA VAL A 56 -8.95 7.90 -5.88
C VAL A 56 -8.27 7.44 -4.60
N TRP A 57 -8.47 6.18 -4.25
CA TRP A 57 -7.83 5.53 -3.12
C TRP A 57 -6.81 4.51 -3.63
N VAL A 58 -5.59 4.53 -3.10
CA VAL A 58 -4.53 3.56 -3.42
C VAL A 58 -3.94 3.02 -2.14
N GLY A 59 -3.89 1.69 -2.01
CA GLY A 59 -3.42 1.01 -0.80
C GLY A 59 -1.97 0.56 -0.92
N GLY A 60 -1.10 1.05 -0.05
CA GLY A 60 0.23 0.52 0.24
C GLY A 60 0.28 -0.01 1.68
N ASN A 61 1.36 0.22 2.42
CA ASN A 61 1.33 0.13 3.88
C ASN A 61 0.56 1.30 4.51
N ARG A 62 0.36 2.36 3.75
CA ARG A 62 -0.49 3.52 4.02
C ARG A 62 -1.61 3.56 3.00
N LEU A 63 -2.69 4.24 3.31
CA LEU A 63 -3.70 4.58 2.31
C LEU A 63 -3.39 5.96 1.74
N PHE A 64 -3.29 6.02 0.42
CA PHE A 64 -3.12 7.26 -0.33
C PHE A 64 -4.47 7.70 -0.87
N LYS A 65 -4.80 8.99 -0.69
CA LYS A 65 -6.05 9.60 -1.16
C LYS A 65 -5.75 10.74 -2.10
N SER A 66 -6.28 10.68 -3.29
CA SER A 66 -6.33 11.80 -4.22
C SER A 66 -7.72 12.43 -4.23
N LEU A 67 -7.79 13.74 -4.40
CA LEU A 67 -9.03 14.51 -4.61
C LEU A 67 -9.15 15.04 -6.05
N ASN A 68 -8.16 14.76 -6.89
CA ASN A 68 -8.00 15.32 -8.24
C ASN A 68 -7.58 14.25 -9.26
N ARG A 69 -8.25 13.10 -9.21
CA ARG A 69 -8.09 11.98 -10.16
C ARG A 69 -6.70 11.35 -10.20
N GLY A 70 -5.91 11.52 -9.15
CA GLY A 70 -4.58 10.95 -9.06
C GLY A 70 -3.43 11.92 -9.37
N ASP A 71 -3.70 13.21 -9.59
CA ASP A 71 -2.64 14.19 -9.84
C ASP A 71 -1.80 14.45 -8.59
N THR A 72 -2.43 14.42 -7.42
CA THR A 72 -1.74 14.54 -6.13
C THR A 72 -2.38 13.62 -5.08
N TYR A 73 -1.59 13.20 -4.09
CA TYR A 73 -2.07 12.35 -3.00
C TYR A 73 -1.69 12.89 -1.64
N THR A 74 -2.58 12.72 -0.69
CA THR A 74 -2.30 12.73 0.75
C THR A 74 -2.18 11.29 1.24
N MET A 75 -1.56 11.07 2.41
CA MET A 75 -1.39 9.73 2.95
C MET A 75 -1.85 9.63 4.40
N SER A 76 -2.33 8.45 4.78
CA SER A 76 -2.64 8.06 6.16
C SER A 76 -1.37 7.74 6.95
N PRO A 77 -1.46 7.50 8.29
CA PRO A 77 -0.46 6.71 9.01
C PRO A 77 -0.29 5.31 8.40
N ASP A 78 0.75 4.56 8.82
CA ASP A 78 0.84 3.13 8.49
C ASP A 78 -0.34 2.38 9.11
N LEU A 79 -1.12 1.67 8.29
CA LEU A 79 -2.35 0.99 8.68
C LEU A 79 -2.15 -0.51 8.87
N THR A 80 -0.91 -0.99 8.76
CA THR A 80 -0.53 -2.38 8.92
C THR A 80 -0.02 -2.66 10.33
N ARG A 81 0.34 -3.90 10.62
CA ARG A 81 1.04 -4.26 11.86
C ARG A 81 2.55 -4.05 11.76
N ASN A 82 3.05 -3.71 10.59
CA ASN A 82 4.46 -3.53 10.28
C ASN A 82 5.33 -4.74 10.67
N LEU A 83 4.84 -5.94 10.39
CA LEU A 83 5.52 -7.19 10.72
C LEU A 83 6.65 -7.47 9.73
N SER A 84 7.82 -7.79 10.26
CA SER A 84 8.95 -8.19 9.43
C SER A 84 8.88 -9.66 9.05
N ARG A 85 8.89 -9.96 7.76
CA ARG A 85 9.01 -11.33 7.26
C ARG A 85 10.31 -12.00 7.71
N PHE A 86 11.37 -11.24 7.89
CA PHE A 86 12.69 -11.77 8.26
C PHE A 86 12.76 -12.32 9.68
N THR A 87 11.85 -11.93 10.56
CA THR A 87 11.79 -12.39 11.95
C THR A 87 10.73 -13.48 12.18
N ARG A 88 9.91 -13.79 11.15
CA ARG A 88 8.79 -14.72 11.31
C ARG A 88 9.16 -16.13 10.88
N PRO A 89 8.70 -17.16 11.61
CA PRO A 89 8.89 -18.55 11.20
C PRO A 89 8.11 -18.82 9.90
N ILE A 90 8.70 -19.60 9.02
CA ILE A 90 8.11 -20.04 7.75
C ILE A 90 8.21 -21.56 7.70
N MET A 91 7.05 -22.24 7.57
CA MET A 91 6.98 -23.70 7.54
C MET A 91 7.71 -24.38 8.72
N GLY A 92 7.64 -23.78 9.92
CA GLY A 92 8.32 -24.28 11.12
C GLY A 92 9.81 -23.93 11.22
N VAL A 93 10.39 -23.25 10.23
CA VAL A 93 11.77 -22.76 10.25
C VAL A 93 11.79 -21.34 10.80
N ALA A 94 12.65 -21.09 11.78
CA ALA A 94 12.78 -19.77 12.41
C ALA A 94 13.11 -18.67 11.38
N GLY A 95 12.64 -17.44 11.64
CA GLY A 95 12.78 -16.32 10.72
C GLY A 95 14.22 -15.99 10.34
N ASP A 96 15.14 -16.14 11.25
CA ASP A 96 16.59 -15.92 11.14
C ASP A 96 17.38 -17.14 10.67
N ALA A 97 16.77 -18.33 10.67
CA ALA A 97 17.45 -19.55 10.23
C ALA A 97 17.64 -19.59 8.70
N PRO A 98 18.75 -20.14 8.23
CA PRO A 98 19.00 -20.30 6.79
C PRO A 98 17.99 -21.29 6.18
N MET A 99 17.41 -20.89 5.06
CA MET A 99 16.50 -21.71 4.27
C MET A 99 16.66 -21.33 2.79
N ALA A 100 16.82 -22.32 1.94
CA ALA A 100 16.91 -22.10 0.50
C ALA A 100 15.63 -21.42 -0.03
N SER A 101 15.79 -20.43 -0.89
CA SER A 101 14.68 -19.71 -1.57
C SER A 101 13.63 -19.11 -0.63
N LYS A 102 13.98 -18.84 0.63
CA LYS A 102 13.05 -18.39 1.68
C LYS A 102 12.25 -17.14 1.31
N HIS A 103 12.84 -16.26 0.53
CA HIS A 103 12.26 -14.96 0.16
C HIS A 103 11.91 -14.85 -1.32
N ASP A 104 12.17 -15.90 -2.10
CA ASP A 104 11.90 -15.91 -3.54
C ASP A 104 10.40 -16.02 -3.82
N GLY A 105 9.92 -15.20 -4.76
CA GLY A 105 8.51 -15.23 -5.18
C GLY A 105 7.49 -14.85 -4.12
N VAL A 106 7.92 -14.22 -3.04
CA VAL A 106 7.02 -13.87 -1.93
C VAL A 106 6.49 -12.46 -2.07
N ALA A 107 5.17 -12.35 -1.89
CA ALA A 107 4.50 -11.05 -1.82
C ALA A 107 5.02 -10.20 -0.65
N THR A 108 5.06 -8.89 -0.85
CA THR A 108 5.40 -7.92 0.19
C THR A 108 4.52 -8.10 1.42
N THR A 109 5.12 -8.15 2.61
CA THR A 109 4.44 -8.28 3.89
C THR A 109 4.07 -6.90 4.44
N SER A 110 3.02 -6.84 5.26
CA SER A 110 2.51 -5.62 5.90
C SER A 110 2.14 -4.56 4.88
N VAL A 111 1.18 -4.90 4.03
CA VAL A 111 0.59 -4.02 3.01
C VAL A 111 -0.92 -4.21 2.97
N LEU A 112 -1.62 -3.18 2.54
CA LEU A 112 -3.05 -3.24 2.29
C LEU A 112 -3.32 -4.10 1.06
N THR A 113 -4.29 -4.97 1.19
CA THR A 113 -4.73 -5.93 0.16
C THR A 113 -6.13 -5.62 -0.34
N THR A 114 -6.87 -4.81 0.42
CA THR A 114 -8.22 -4.38 0.07
C THR A 114 -8.51 -2.99 0.61
N VAL A 115 -9.22 -2.22 -0.18
CA VAL A 115 -9.76 -0.89 0.16
C VAL A 115 -11.19 -0.86 -0.33
N ALA A 116 -12.11 -0.37 0.48
CA ALA A 116 -13.50 -0.16 0.07
C ALA A 116 -14.10 1.05 0.77
N GLU A 117 -14.70 1.95 0.01
CA GLU A 117 -15.54 3.02 0.55
C GLU A 117 -17.00 2.55 0.57
N SER A 118 -17.74 2.91 1.62
CA SER A 118 -19.16 2.60 1.71
C SER A 118 -19.93 3.18 0.52
N PRO A 119 -20.77 2.40 -0.16
CA PRO A 119 -21.58 2.92 -1.25
C PRO A 119 -22.75 3.80 -0.77
N VAL A 120 -23.07 3.73 0.52
CA VAL A 120 -24.23 4.45 1.11
C VAL A 120 -23.80 5.75 1.77
N VAL A 121 -22.67 5.74 2.49
CA VAL A 121 -22.23 6.91 3.26
C VAL A 121 -20.82 7.32 2.82
N PRO A 122 -20.67 8.51 2.21
CA PRO A 122 -19.37 9.00 1.79
C PRO A 122 -18.40 9.14 2.97
N GLY A 123 -17.14 8.83 2.73
CA GLY A 123 -16.08 8.96 3.72
C GLY A 123 -16.00 7.85 4.77
N ILE A 124 -16.89 6.86 4.75
CA ILE A 124 -16.69 5.62 5.50
C ILE A 124 -15.82 4.69 4.64
N VAL A 125 -14.56 4.53 5.04
CA VAL A 125 -13.56 3.76 4.29
C VAL A 125 -13.04 2.61 5.14
N TRP A 126 -12.98 1.44 4.55
CA TRP A 126 -12.45 0.23 5.13
C TRP A 126 -11.17 -0.20 4.43
N VAL A 127 -10.22 -0.69 5.19
CA VAL A 127 -9.00 -1.29 4.65
C VAL A 127 -8.66 -2.58 5.39
N GLY A 128 -8.16 -3.54 4.65
CA GLY A 128 -7.61 -4.78 5.18
C GLY A 128 -6.20 -5.02 4.71
N SER A 129 -5.38 -5.67 5.53
CA SER A 129 -3.98 -5.95 5.25
C SER A 129 -3.68 -7.45 5.21
N ASN A 130 -2.56 -7.80 4.60
CA ASN A 130 -2.09 -9.19 4.55
C ASN A 130 -1.47 -9.66 5.88
N ASP A 131 -1.30 -8.78 6.84
CA ASP A 131 -0.80 -9.10 8.19
C ASP A 131 -1.92 -9.06 9.26
N GLY A 132 -3.19 -9.04 8.82
CA GLY A 132 -4.34 -9.26 9.67
C GLY A 132 -4.93 -8.02 10.33
N ASN A 133 -4.60 -6.81 9.87
CA ASN A 133 -5.33 -5.62 10.29
C ASN A 133 -6.61 -5.44 9.46
N LEU A 134 -7.70 -5.06 10.15
CA LEU A 134 -8.93 -4.54 9.56
C LEU A 134 -9.22 -3.20 10.19
N GLN A 135 -9.18 -2.14 9.41
CA GLN A 135 -9.35 -0.78 9.91
C GLN A 135 -10.49 -0.05 9.20
N ILE A 136 -11.11 0.85 9.93
CA ILE A 136 -12.18 1.72 9.43
C ILE A 136 -11.85 3.18 9.72
N SER A 137 -12.08 4.03 8.73
CA SER A 137 -12.22 5.47 8.88
C SER A 137 -13.66 5.87 8.70
N ARG A 138 -14.11 6.91 9.44
CA ARG A 138 -15.45 7.48 9.34
C ARG A 138 -15.43 8.97 8.95
N ASP A 139 -14.26 9.48 8.63
CA ASP A 139 -13.97 10.89 8.35
C ASP A 139 -13.15 11.09 7.07
N GLY A 140 -13.37 10.21 6.09
CA GLY A 140 -12.72 10.30 4.79
C GLY A 140 -11.23 10.00 4.80
N GLY A 141 -10.78 9.11 5.70
CA GLY A 141 -9.39 8.67 5.77
C GLY A 141 -8.49 9.50 6.69
N THR A 142 -9.06 10.40 7.49
CA THR A 142 -8.30 11.27 8.40
C THR A 142 -7.89 10.50 9.66
N THR A 143 -8.86 9.83 10.32
CA THR A 143 -8.60 8.99 11.49
C THR A 143 -8.98 7.53 11.23
N TRP A 144 -8.32 6.62 11.93
CA TRP A 144 -8.46 5.18 11.72
C TRP A 144 -8.64 4.43 13.02
N LYS A 145 -9.52 3.44 12.99
CA LYS A 145 -9.76 2.54 14.13
C LYS A 145 -9.58 1.10 13.67
N ASN A 146 -8.69 0.36 14.32
CA ASN A 146 -8.57 -1.07 14.12
C ASN A 146 -9.79 -1.77 14.75
N VAL A 147 -10.46 -2.59 13.97
CA VAL A 147 -11.67 -3.30 14.37
C VAL A 147 -11.56 -4.82 14.23
N VAL A 148 -10.38 -5.34 13.92
CA VAL A 148 -10.17 -6.79 13.72
C VAL A 148 -10.59 -7.61 14.95
N ALA A 149 -10.42 -7.08 16.15
CA ALA A 149 -10.84 -7.76 17.39
C ALA A 149 -12.35 -8.03 17.48
N ASN A 150 -13.16 -7.33 16.67
CA ASN A 150 -14.60 -7.56 16.60
C ASN A 150 -14.97 -8.76 15.73
N VAL A 151 -14.03 -9.27 14.93
CA VAL A 151 -14.21 -10.43 14.06
C VAL A 151 -13.84 -11.68 14.84
N LYS A 152 -14.86 -12.35 15.38
CA LYS A 152 -14.67 -13.54 16.22
C LYS A 152 -14.34 -14.79 15.38
N GLY A 153 -13.53 -15.70 15.95
CA GLY A 153 -13.23 -16.99 15.34
C GLY A 153 -12.20 -16.96 14.20
N VAL A 154 -11.58 -15.80 13.96
CA VAL A 154 -10.52 -15.65 12.97
C VAL A 154 -9.18 -15.70 13.69
N PRO A 155 -8.23 -16.56 13.25
CA PRO A 155 -6.88 -16.58 13.80
C PRO A 155 -6.20 -15.22 13.71
N ASP A 156 -5.28 -14.95 14.62
CA ASP A 156 -4.48 -13.72 14.55
C ASP A 156 -3.65 -13.68 13.25
N GLU A 157 -3.43 -12.47 12.72
CA GLU A 157 -2.68 -12.24 11.49
C GLU A 157 -3.28 -12.90 10.23
N THR A 158 -4.57 -13.21 10.26
CA THR A 158 -5.27 -13.73 9.08
C THR A 158 -5.26 -12.71 7.95
N PHE A 159 -4.84 -13.13 6.78
CA PHE A 159 -4.86 -12.33 5.56
C PHE A 159 -6.28 -11.82 5.26
N VAL A 160 -6.47 -10.52 5.21
CA VAL A 160 -7.75 -9.90 4.83
C VAL A 160 -7.77 -9.70 3.32
N SER A 161 -8.38 -10.61 2.60
CA SER A 161 -8.37 -10.61 1.13
C SER A 161 -9.35 -9.61 0.52
N ARG A 162 -10.49 -9.38 1.18
CA ARG A 162 -11.53 -8.49 0.69
C ARG A 162 -12.37 -7.93 1.81
N VAL A 163 -12.75 -6.67 1.67
CA VAL A 163 -13.79 -6.00 2.44
C VAL A 163 -14.85 -5.47 1.47
N GLU A 164 -16.11 -5.69 1.77
CA GLU A 164 -17.24 -5.22 0.98
C GLU A 164 -18.28 -4.60 1.91
N PRO A 165 -18.35 -3.26 1.98
CA PRO A 165 -19.42 -2.60 2.74
C PRO A 165 -20.77 -2.84 2.08
N SER A 166 -21.76 -3.19 2.90
CA SER A 166 -23.14 -3.44 2.47
C SER A 166 -23.81 -2.15 1.96
N HIS A 167 -24.74 -2.34 1.03
CA HIS A 167 -25.67 -1.31 0.55
C HIS A 167 -26.75 -0.99 1.59
#